data_211c77344c13435728749fa299499f0a
#
_entry.id   211c77344c13435728749fa299499f0a
#
_cell.length_a   1.000
_cell.length_b   1.000
_cell.length_c   1.000
_cell.angle_alpha   90.00
_cell.angle_beta   90.00
_cell.angle_gamma   90.00
#
_symmetry.space_group_name_H-M   'P 1'
#
loop_
_entity.id
_entity.type
_entity.pdbx_description
1 polymer ?
#
loop_
_entity_poly.entity_id
_entity_poly.type
_entity_poly.pdbx_seq_one_letter_code
_entity_poly.pdbx_strand_id
1 'polypeptide(L)'
;PVSGGQHLLPVAPNLLQRQFAAGGDINQRWVSDMTYIRTGEGWLYLAVVLDLYSRAIVGWAMHHRMQQELVHAALTMAVARRQPSGEVILHSDRGSQYCAFDYQALLKRHGMVPSHSRTGNCWDNAAMESFFRSLKSERVYLTHYRSYEEARTDVFDYIRFYNHQRRHSTLGYLTPIEFERRRSELSA
;
A
#
# COMPACT_ATOMS: atom_id res chain seq x y z
N PRO A 1 3.26 -28.59 18.72
CA PRO A 1 2.97 -28.70 17.32
C PRO A 1 1.90 -27.67 16.99
N VAL A 2 2.32 -26.57 16.37
CA VAL A 2 1.39 -25.53 15.94
C VAL A 2 0.90 -25.95 14.57
N SER A 3 -0.35 -26.42 14.53
CA SER A 3 -1.05 -26.74 13.29
C SER A 3 -1.23 -25.46 12.49
N GLY A 4 -0.50 -25.33 11.38
CA GLY A 4 -0.74 -24.33 10.37
C GLY A 4 -2.12 -24.56 9.73
N GLY A 5 -3.12 -23.80 10.18
CA GLY A 5 -4.42 -23.77 9.53
C GLY A 5 -4.25 -23.25 8.10
N GLN A 6 -4.39 -24.13 7.12
CA GLN A 6 -4.57 -23.71 5.72
C GLN A 6 -5.90 -22.98 5.66
N HIS A 7 -5.85 -21.66 5.49
CA HIS A 7 -7.04 -20.90 5.18
C HIS A 7 -7.58 -21.35 3.81
N LEU A 8 -8.79 -21.89 3.79
CA LEU A 8 -9.52 -22.32 2.58
C LEU A 8 -10.00 -21.11 1.72
N LEU A 9 -9.41 -19.94 1.92
CA LEU A 9 -9.75 -18.74 1.17
C LEU A 9 -9.12 -18.77 -0.22
N PRO A 10 -9.82 -18.31 -1.27
CA PRO A 10 -9.30 -18.31 -2.63
C PRO A 10 -8.08 -17.41 -2.73
N VAL A 11 -6.98 -17.95 -3.27
CA VAL A 11 -5.73 -17.23 -3.49
C VAL A 11 -5.60 -16.94 -4.98
N ALA A 12 -5.52 -15.67 -5.35
CA ALA A 12 -5.32 -15.24 -6.73
C ALA A 12 -3.88 -15.58 -7.21
N PRO A 13 -3.67 -15.82 -8.53
CA PRO A 13 -2.34 -16.02 -9.07
C PRO A 13 -1.47 -14.78 -8.93
N ASN A 14 -0.14 -14.96 -8.89
CA ASN A 14 0.80 -13.86 -8.92
C ASN A 14 0.92 -13.29 -10.34
N LEU A 15 0.26 -12.17 -10.62
CA LEU A 15 0.26 -11.53 -11.93
C LEU A 15 1.43 -10.56 -12.12
N LEU A 16 2.05 -10.05 -11.03
CA LEU A 16 3.18 -9.13 -11.14
C LEU A 16 4.47 -9.80 -11.60
N GLN A 17 4.71 -11.07 -11.23
CA GLN A 17 5.88 -11.89 -11.62
C GLN A 17 7.22 -11.11 -11.56
N ARG A 18 7.42 -10.25 -10.54
CA ARG A 18 8.59 -9.38 -10.37
C ARG A 18 8.77 -8.29 -11.44
N GLN A 19 7.78 -8.01 -12.26
CA GLN A 19 7.85 -6.94 -13.26
C GLN A 19 7.50 -5.56 -12.64
N PHE A 20 8.22 -5.17 -11.59
CA PHE A 20 8.01 -3.88 -10.89
C PHE A 20 8.56 -2.67 -11.64
N ALA A 21 9.45 -2.90 -12.62
CA ALA A 21 10.15 -1.84 -13.35
C ALA A 21 9.84 -1.81 -14.85
N ALA A 22 9.25 -2.84 -15.41
CA ALA A 22 9.11 -2.98 -16.85
C ALA A 22 7.69 -2.67 -17.32
N GLY A 23 7.49 -1.45 -17.79
CA GLY A 23 6.31 -1.08 -18.56
C GLY A 23 5.02 -1.01 -17.73
N GLY A 24 4.37 0.10 -17.78
CA GLY A 24 3.12 0.39 -17.11
C GLY A 24 2.90 1.88 -17.11
N ASP A 25 1.79 2.29 -16.60
CA ASP A 25 1.43 3.68 -16.42
C ASP A 25 0.81 3.88 -15.03
N ILE A 26 0.55 5.12 -14.67
CA ILE A 26 -0.12 5.53 -13.44
C ILE A 26 -1.46 4.77 -13.34
N ASN A 27 -1.79 4.28 -12.15
CA ASN A 27 -3.03 3.58 -11.83
C ASN A 27 -3.25 2.24 -12.56
N GLN A 28 -2.21 1.58 -13.04
CA GLN A 28 -2.34 0.23 -13.60
C GLN A 28 -1.99 -0.87 -12.61
N ARG A 29 -1.08 -0.60 -11.68
CA ARG A 29 -0.59 -1.60 -10.71
C ARG A 29 -0.44 -0.97 -9.35
N TRP A 30 -1.23 -1.42 -8.40
CA TRP A 30 -1.16 -1.00 -7.00
C TRP A 30 -0.68 -2.14 -6.13
N VAL A 31 -0.01 -1.80 -5.05
CA VAL A 31 0.38 -2.74 -4.00
C VAL A 31 -0.28 -2.30 -2.70
N SER A 32 -0.83 -3.25 -1.95
CA SER A 32 -1.39 -3.00 -0.63
C SER A 32 -0.71 -3.87 0.41
N ASP A 33 -0.39 -3.27 1.55
CA ASP A 33 0.22 -3.97 2.68
C ASP A 33 -0.05 -3.21 3.98
N MET A 34 0.25 -3.84 5.11
CA MET A 34 0.02 -3.31 6.44
C MET A 34 1.30 -3.30 7.27
N THR A 35 1.40 -2.31 8.14
CA THR A 35 2.41 -2.28 9.21
C THR A 35 1.77 -1.84 10.52
N TYR A 36 2.56 -1.84 11.60
CA TYR A 36 2.12 -1.40 12.92
C TYR A 36 3.14 -0.45 13.53
N ILE A 37 2.64 0.45 14.35
CA ILE A 37 3.37 1.53 15.03
C ILE A 37 3.07 1.44 16.52
N ARG A 38 4.10 1.47 17.35
CA ARG A 38 3.93 1.43 18.80
C ARG A 38 3.60 2.82 19.31
N THR A 39 2.61 2.90 20.20
CA THR A 39 2.23 4.11 20.94
C THR A 39 2.09 3.80 22.44
N GLY A 40 1.95 4.81 23.26
CA GLY A 40 1.66 4.65 24.69
C GLY A 40 0.29 4.00 24.96
N GLU A 41 -0.65 4.10 24.03
CA GLU A 41 -1.98 3.49 24.11
C GLU A 41 -2.04 2.08 23.51
N GLY A 42 -0.97 1.59 22.88
CA GLY A 42 -0.89 0.27 22.24
C GLY A 42 -0.42 0.32 20.79
N TRP A 43 -0.82 -0.68 20.00
CA TRP A 43 -0.47 -0.77 18.59
C TRP A 43 -1.45 0.00 17.72
N LEU A 44 -0.92 0.87 16.86
CA LEU A 44 -1.66 1.49 15.77
C LEU A 44 -1.29 0.76 14.47
N TYR A 45 -2.28 0.19 13.80
CA TYR A 45 -2.11 -0.46 12.51
C TYR A 45 -2.32 0.54 11.38
N LEU A 46 -1.48 0.45 10.36
CA LEU A 46 -1.51 1.29 9.17
C LEU A 46 -1.61 0.38 7.94
N ALA A 47 -2.71 0.47 7.19
CA ALA A 47 -2.84 -0.10 5.85
C ALA A 47 -2.52 0.97 4.81
N VAL A 48 -1.82 0.59 3.75
CA VAL A 48 -1.36 1.49 2.69
C VAL A 48 -1.64 0.87 1.33
N VAL A 49 -2.02 1.72 0.37
CA VAL A 49 -2.05 1.40 -1.07
C VAL A 49 -1.07 2.31 -1.79
N LEU A 50 -0.15 1.72 -2.55
CA LEU A 50 0.93 2.40 -3.26
C LEU A 50 0.82 2.10 -4.76
N ASP A 51 0.92 3.11 -5.59
CA ASP A 51 1.05 2.98 -7.04
C ASP A 51 2.49 2.58 -7.40
N LEU A 52 2.65 1.43 -8.06
CA LEU A 52 3.98 0.90 -8.37
C LEU A 52 4.74 1.72 -9.40
N TYR A 53 4.04 2.42 -10.29
CA TYR A 53 4.68 3.21 -11.34
C TYR A 53 5.25 4.51 -10.79
N SER A 54 4.44 5.27 -10.07
CA SER A 54 4.82 6.57 -9.52
C SER A 54 5.41 6.52 -8.10
N ARG A 55 5.29 5.39 -7.42
CA ARG A 55 5.62 5.23 -5.99
C ARG A 55 4.73 6.08 -5.07
N ALA A 56 3.70 6.71 -5.58
CA ALA A 56 2.78 7.52 -4.78
C ALA A 56 1.96 6.66 -3.83
N ILE A 57 1.81 7.12 -2.59
CA ILE A 57 0.82 6.59 -1.67
C ILE A 57 -0.54 7.14 -2.08
N VAL A 58 -1.41 6.26 -2.58
CA VAL A 58 -2.71 6.62 -3.14
C VAL A 58 -3.85 6.45 -2.16
N GLY A 59 -3.71 5.55 -1.19
CA GLY A 59 -4.69 5.37 -0.12
C GLY A 59 -4.05 4.85 1.15
N TRP A 60 -4.64 5.17 2.29
CA TRP A 60 -4.22 4.66 3.60
C TRP A 60 -5.37 4.70 4.61
N ALA A 61 -5.25 3.90 5.65
CA ALA A 61 -6.12 3.95 6.82
C ALA A 61 -5.34 3.53 8.07
N MET A 62 -5.75 4.04 9.23
CA MET A 62 -5.13 3.73 10.51
C MET A 62 -6.17 3.38 11.57
N HIS A 63 -5.95 2.27 12.29
CA HIS A 63 -6.84 1.82 13.35
C HIS A 63 -6.07 1.13 14.48
N HIS A 64 -6.60 1.16 15.71
CA HIS A 64 -5.99 0.49 16.88
C HIS A 64 -6.24 -1.03 16.91
N ARG A 65 -7.07 -1.55 16.01
CA ARG A 65 -7.30 -2.99 15.84
C ARG A 65 -6.99 -3.40 14.40
N MET A 66 -6.37 -4.57 14.26
CA MET A 66 -6.12 -5.17 12.95
C MET A 66 -7.41 -5.87 12.49
N GLN A 67 -8.26 -5.12 11.79
CA GLN A 67 -9.54 -5.56 11.27
C GLN A 67 -9.56 -5.48 9.75
N GLN A 68 -10.46 -6.24 9.12
CA GLN A 68 -10.64 -6.24 7.66
C GLN A 68 -11.03 -4.85 7.13
N GLU A 69 -11.81 -4.11 7.91
CA GLU A 69 -12.24 -2.74 7.59
C GLU A 69 -11.07 -1.79 7.34
N LEU A 70 -9.91 -2.07 7.93
CA LEU A 70 -8.72 -1.24 7.76
C LEU A 70 -8.22 -1.26 6.29
N VAL A 71 -8.09 -2.44 5.71
CA VAL A 71 -7.67 -2.59 4.29
C VAL A 71 -8.77 -2.12 3.33
N HIS A 72 -10.05 -2.29 3.70
CA HIS A 72 -11.18 -1.75 2.94
C HIS A 72 -11.15 -0.22 2.88
N ALA A 73 -10.93 0.44 4.02
CA ALA A 73 -10.87 1.89 4.11
C ALA A 73 -9.69 2.46 3.29
N ALA A 74 -8.52 1.83 3.35
CA ALA A 74 -7.35 2.23 2.55
C ALA A 74 -7.62 2.10 1.06
N LEU A 75 -8.21 1.00 0.60
CA LEU A 75 -8.57 0.78 -0.80
C LEU A 75 -9.66 1.76 -1.27
N THR A 76 -10.71 1.95 -0.48
CA THR A 76 -11.79 2.89 -0.79
C THR A 76 -11.26 4.31 -0.96
N MET A 77 -10.34 4.75 -0.08
CA MET A 77 -9.65 6.03 -0.24
C MET A 77 -8.87 6.10 -1.54
N ALA A 78 -8.09 5.05 -1.88
CA ALA A 78 -7.31 5.01 -3.10
C ALA A 78 -8.19 5.17 -4.35
N VAL A 79 -9.28 4.40 -4.42
CA VAL A 79 -10.25 4.47 -5.53
C VAL A 79 -10.90 5.85 -5.63
N ALA A 80 -11.36 6.41 -4.51
CA ALA A 80 -12.02 7.72 -4.49
C ALA A 80 -11.09 8.86 -4.95
N ARG A 81 -9.80 8.76 -4.62
CA ARG A 81 -8.80 9.78 -4.98
C ARG A 81 -8.31 9.66 -6.41
N ARG A 82 -8.18 8.43 -6.91
CA ARG A 82 -7.54 8.15 -8.20
C ARG A 82 -8.51 7.97 -9.33
N GLN A 83 -9.72 7.49 -9.05
CA GLN A 83 -10.79 7.21 -10.04
C GLN A 83 -10.22 6.54 -11.31
N PRO A 84 -9.54 5.38 -11.18
CA PRO A 84 -8.86 4.77 -12.31
C PRO A 84 -9.88 4.44 -13.42
N SER A 85 -9.57 4.82 -14.65
CA SER A 85 -10.45 4.61 -15.81
C SER A 85 -10.28 3.25 -16.49
N GLY A 86 -9.25 2.49 -16.09
CA GLY A 86 -8.91 1.17 -16.64
C GLY A 86 -8.80 0.09 -15.57
N GLU A 87 -8.42 -1.10 -16.02
CA GLU A 87 -8.16 -2.22 -15.13
C GLU A 87 -6.92 -1.94 -14.25
N VAL A 88 -7.06 -2.16 -12.95
CA VAL A 88 -5.98 -2.04 -11.97
C VAL A 88 -5.67 -3.41 -11.38
N ILE A 89 -4.43 -3.84 -11.48
CA ILE A 89 -3.94 -5.02 -10.73
C ILE A 89 -3.61 -4.57 -9.31
N LEU A 90 -4.31 -5.11 -8.31
CA LEU A 90 -3.98 -4.90 -6.91
C LEU A 90 -3.23 -6.11 -6.35
N HIS A 91 -1.96 -5.90 -6.04
CA HIS A 91 -1.11 -6.92 -5.44
C HIS A 91 -1.06 -6.77 -3.92
N SER A 92 -1.14 -7.90 -3.22
CA SER A 92 -0.99 -7.95 -1.75
C SER A 92 -0.33 -9.28 -1.34
N ASP A 93 0.00 -9.38 -0.05
CA ASP A 93 0.33 -10.67 0.53
C ASP A 93 -0.92 -11.58 0.63
N ARG A 94 -0.74 -12.79 1.19
CA ARG A 94 -1.82 -13.74 1.44
C ARG A 94 -2.44 -13.59 2.82
N GLY A 95 -2.36 -12.43 3.42
CA GLY A 95 -3.01 -12.14 4.70
C GLY A 95 -4.52 -12.41 4.62
N SER A 96 -5.09 -12.91 5.71
CA SER A 96 -6.52 -13.26 5.77
C SER A 96 -7.42 -12.08 5.40
N GLN A 97 -7.00 -10.85 5.68
CA GLN A 97 -7.72 -9.62 5.35
C GLN A 97 -7.87 -9.42 3.84
N TYR A 98 -6.83 -9.76 3.06
CA TYR A 98 -6.81 -9.62 1.60
C TYR A 98 -7.51 -10.77 0.88
N CYS A 99 -7.51 -11.96 1.48
CA CYS A 99 -8.20 -13.14 0.94
C CYS A 99 -9.68 -13.20 1.33
N ALA A 100 -10.17 -12.33 2.19
CA ALA A 100 -11.55 -12.32 2.66
C ALA A 100 -12.54 -12.04 1.51
N PHE A 101 -13.68 -12.72 1.52
CA PHE A 101 -14.71 -12.60 0.47
C PHE A 101 -15.17 -11.16 0.24
N ASP A 102 -15.37 -10.39 1.32
CA ASP A 102 -15.82 -8.99 1.24
C ASP A 102 -14.78 -8.11 0.56
N TYR A 103 -13.48 -8.35 0.82
CA TYR A 103 -12.39 -7.62 0.15
C TYR A 103 -12.33 -7.98 -1.34
N GLN A 104 -12.45 -9.24 -1.69
CA GLN A 104 -12.51 -9.69 -3.08
C GLN A 104 -13.74 -9.13 -3.82
N ALA A 105 -14.90 -9.07 -3.13
CA ALA A 105 -16.10 -8.44 -3.67
C ALA A 105 -15.90 -6.93 -3.90
N LEU A 106 -15.18 -6.24 -3.00
CA LEU A 106 -14.82 -4.83 -3.15
C LEU A 106 -13.93 -4.61 -4.39
N LEU A 107 -12.89 -5.44 -4.57
CA LEU A 107 -12.03 -5.39 -5.76
C LEU A 107 -12.85 -5.55 -7.04
N LYS A 108 -13.69 -6.58 -7.10
CA LYS A 108 -14.55 -6.84 -8.26
C LYS A 108 -15.49 -5.67 -8.57
N ARG A 109 -16.09 -5.06 -7.53
CA ARG A 109 -16.97 -3.88 -7.69
C ARG A 109 -16.26 -2.71 -8.36
N HIS A 110 -14.97 -2.55 -8.12
CA HIS A 110 -14.14 -1.50 -8.70
C HIS A 110 -13.38 -1.93 -9.96
N GLY A 111 -13.69 -3.10 -10.53
CA GLY A 111 -13.02 -3.60 -11.75
C GLY A 111 -11.55 -3.92 -11.55
N MET A 112 -11.14 -4.22 -10.31
CA MET A 112 -9.75 -4.53 -9.98
C MET A 112 -9.46 -6.02 -10.06
N VAL A 113 -8.25 -6.36 -10.49
CA VAL A 113 -7.76 -7.74 -10.58
C VAL A 113 -6.87 -8.04 -9.38
N PRO A 114 -7.24 -8.99 -8.51
CA PRO A 114 -6.40 -9.39 -7.39
C PRO A 114 -5.16 -10.15 -7.87
N SER A 115 -4.04 -9.88 -7.23
CA SER A 115 -2.79 -10.61 -7.40
C SER A 115 -2.16 -10.85 -6.03
N HIS A 116 -1.76 -12.09 -5.74
CA HIS A 116 -1.14 -12.43 -4.46
C HIS A 116 0.30 -12.89 -4.63
N SER A 117 1.17 -12.47 -3.70
CA SER A 117 2.55 -12.96 -3.64
C SER A 117 2.60 -14.48 -3.44
N ARG A 118 3.67 -15.11 -3.90
CA ARG A 118 3.94 -16.53 -3.59
C ARG A 118 4.30 -16.67 -2.11
N THR A 119 3.95 -17.79 -1.50
CA THR A 119 4.32 -18.09 -0.11
C THR A 119 5.84 -17.99 0.05
N GLY A 120 6.29 -17.15 1.00
CA GLY A 120 7.72 -16.95 1.29
C GLY A 120 8.49 -16.09 0.30
N ASN A 121 7.84 -15.40 -0.63
CA ASN A 121 8.51 -14.54 -1.62
C ASN A 121 8.30 -13.05 -1.31
N CYS A 122 9.20 -12.48 -0.49
CA CYS A 122 9.19 -11.06 -0.12
C CYS A 122 9.56 -10.09 -1.27
N TRP A 123 10.16 -10.58 -2.36
CA TRP A 123 10.57 -9.74 -3.50
C TRP A 123 9.41 -9.11 -4.27
N ASP A 124 8.21 -9.68 -4.13
CA ASP A 124 7.03 -9.21 -4.84
C ASP A 124 6.44 -7.92 -4.23
N ASN A 125 6.98 -7.44 -3.07
CA ASN A 125 6.50 -6.24 -2.37
C ASN A 125 7.61 -5.20 -2.07
N ALA A 126 8.74 -5.26 -2.78
CA ALA A 126 9.93 -4.44 -2.49
C ALA A 126 9.66 -2.92 -2.44
N ALA A 127 8.71 -2.41 -3.23
CA ALA A 127 8.35 -1.00 -3.21
C ALA A 127 7.66 -0.59 -1.90
N MET A 128 6.74 -1.42 -1.41
CA MET A 128 6.04 -1.19 -0.15
C MET A 128 6.98 -1.39 1.05
N GLU A 129 7.84 -2.41 1.01
CA GLU A 129 8.88 -2.60 2.03
C GLU A 129 9.82 -1.39 2.12
N SER A 130 10.20 -0.81 0.98
CA SER A 130 11.00 0.41 0.93
C SER A 130 10.27 1.60 1.56
N PHE A 131 8.98 1.76 1.28
CA PHE A 131 8.15 2.79 1.91
C PHE A 131 8.10 2.61 3.43
N PHE A 132 7.76 1.41 3.91
CA PHE A 132 7.68 1.17 5.36
C PHE A 132 9.03 1.32 6.06
N ARG A 133 10.12 0.93 5.43
CA ARG A 133 11.47 1.16 5.95
C ARG A 133 11.73 2.65 6.11
N SER A 134 11.44 3.45 5.09
CA SER A 134 11.61 4.90 5.12
C SER A 134 10.75 5.54 6.20
N LEU A 135 9.46 5.22 6.27
CA LEU A 135 8.55 5.69 7.32
C LEU A 135 9.10 5.38 8.72
N LYS A 136 9.53 4.14 8.94
CA LYS A 136 10.02 3.71 10.25
C LYS A 136 11.34 4.39 10.61
N SER A 137 12.30 4.44 9.70
CA SER A 137 13.63 5.01 9.98
C SER A 137 13.63 6.54 10.04
N GLU A 138 12.80 7.20 9.25
CA GLU A 138 12.78 8.67 9.15
C GLU A 138 11.82 9.33 10.15
N ARG A 139 10.87 8.55 10.76
CA ARG A 139 9.86 9.06 11.69
C ARG A 139 9.63 8.16 12.89
N VAL A 140 9.11 6.95 12.69
CA VAL A 140 8.57 6.12 13.78
C VAL A 140 9.62 5.78 14.84
N TYR A 141 10.84 5.44 14.44
CA TYR A 141 11.90 5.09 15.39
C TYR A 141 12.55 6.30 16.08
N LEU A 142 12.30 7.50 15.56
CA LEU A 142 12.79 8.75 16.12
C LEU A 142 11.80 9.40 17.09
N THR A 143 10.56 8.89 17.15
CA THR A 143 9.48 9.51 17.91
C THR A 143 8.89 8.53 18.91
N HIS A 144 8.67 8.97 20.13
CA HIS A 144 7.91 8.23 21.14
C HIS A 144 6.47 8.78 21.18
N TYR A 145 5.55 8.12 20.47
CA TYR A 145 4.14 8.52 20.44
C TYR A 145 3.44 8.18 21.75
N ARG A 146 2.84 9.16 22.40
CA ARG A 146 2.06 8.96 23.64
C ARG A 146 0.67 8.41 23.37
N SER A 147 0.07 8.78 22.23
CA SER A 147 -1.30 8.43 21.85
C SER A 147 -1.41 7.98 20.40
N TYR A 148 -2.55 7.35 20.07
CA TYR A 148 -2.91 7.03 18.69
C TYR A 148 -3.04 8.27 17.82
N GLU A 149 -3.57 9.36 18.38
CA GLU A 149 -3.79 10.61 17.65
C GLU A 149 -2.45 11.26 17.24
N GLU A 150 -1.48 11.30 18.16
CA GLU A 150 -0.15 11.80 17.89
C GLU A 150 0.52 11.02 16.74
N ALA A 151 0.45 9.68 16.79
CA ALA A 151 0.98 8.84 15.74
C ALA A 151 0.25 9.01 14.40
N ARG A 152 -1.08 9.15 14.42
CA ARG A 152 -1.88 9.38 13.20
C ARG A 152 -1.50 10.69 12.50
N THR A 153 -1.35 11.75 13.27
CA THR A 153 -0.97 13.08 12.75
C THR A 153 0.42 13.02 12.10
N ASP A 154 1.41 12.44 12.77
CA ASP A 154 2.77 12.37 12.26
C ASP A 154 2.89 11.46 11.02
N VAL A 155 2.19 10.32 11.00
CA VAL A 155 2.13 9.42 9.83
C VAL A 155 1.44 10.09 8.63
N PHE A 156 0.35 10.83 8.88
CA PHE A 156 -0.32 11.61 7.84
C PHE A 156 0.62 12.65 7.23
N ASP A 157 1.33 13.41 8.07
CA ASP A 157 2.30 14.40 7.61
C ASP A 157 3.47 13.75 6.87
N TYR A 158 3.93 12.57 7.32
CA TYR A 158 4.95 11.82 6.59
C TYR A 158 4.47 11.37 5.21
N ILE A 159 3.24 10.87 5.07
CA ILE A 159 2.68 10.47 3.76
C ILE A 159 2.62 11.68 2.82
N ARG A 160 2.23 12.87 3.31
CA ARG A 160 2.28 14.10 2.52
C ARG A 160 3.69 14.45 2.09
N PHE A 161 4.64 14.43 3.03
CA PHE A 161 6.06 14.66 2.75
C PHE A 161 6.58 13.65 1.72
N TYR A 162 6.29 12.37 1.88
CA TYR A 162 6.72 11.29 0.97
C TYR A 162 6.23 11.52 -0.46
N ASN A 163 4.98 11.89 -0.63
CA ASN A 163 4.39 12.12 -1.94
C ASN A 163 4.85 13.42 -2.62
N HIS A 164 5.04 14.49 -1.86
CA HIS A 164 5.22 15.84 -2.40
C HIS A 164 6.62 16.43 -2.24
N GLN A 165 7.46 15.89 -1.35
CA GLN A 165 8.76 16.49 -1.03
C GLN A 165 9.91 15.49 -1.04
N ARG A 166 9.66 14.21 -0.69
CA ARG A 166 10.68 13.19 -0.65
C ARG A 166 11.06 12.75 -2.06
N ARG A 167 12.34 12.94 -2.40
CA ARG A 167 12.89 12.55 -3.70
C ARG A 167 13.24 11.07 -3.74
N HIS A 168 13.04 10.43 -4.89
CA HIS A 168 13.27 9.01 -5.12
C HIS A 168 14.27 8.79 -6.24
N SER A 169 15.37 8.09 -5.97
CA SER A 169 16.39 7.77 -6.98
C SER A 169 15.81 6.98 -8.16
N THR A 170 14.86 6.06 -7.88
CA THR A 170 14.16 5.27 -8.90
C THR A 170 13.24 6.09 -9.81
N LEU A 171 12.91 7.33 -9.43
CA LEU A 171 12.12 8.29 -10.20
C LEU A 171 12.96 9.43 -10.77
N GLY A 172 14.27 9.22 -10.91
CA GLY A 172 15.18 10.28 -11.36
C GLY A 172 15.28 11.45 -10.38
N TYR A 173 15.22 11.17 -9.08
CA TYR A 173 15.21 12.15 -7.98
C TYR A 173 14.03 13.12 -8.00
N LEU A 174 12.92 12.73 -8.63
CA LEU A 174 11.64 13.42 -8.49
C LEU A 174 10.87 12.89 -7.27
N THR A 175 9.94 13.70 -6.79
CA THR A 175 8.90 13.22 -5.88
C THR A 175 7.85 12.42 -6.67
N PRO A 176 7.08 11.54 -6.02
CA PRO A 176 5.99 10.81 -6.69
C PRO A 176 5.05 11.72 -7.48
N ILE A 177 4.61 12.82 -6.90
CA ILE A 177 3.67 13.75 -7.55
C ILE A 177 4.32 14.54 -8.69
N GLU A 178 5.58 14.96 -8.56
CA GLU A 178 6.32 15.59 -9.68
C GLU A 178 6.50 14.63 -10.85
N PHE A 179 6.78 13.35 -10.54
CA PHE A 179 6.91 12.31 -11.56
C PHE A 179 5.59 12.10 -12.33
N GLU A 180 4.45 12.01 -11.63
CA GLU A 180 3.15 11.90 -12.27
C GLU A 180 2.80 13.10 -13.14
N ARG A 181 3.06 14.32 -12.64
CA ARG A 181 2.80 15.54 -13.40
C ARG A 181 3.59 15.57 -14.71
N ARG A 182 4.90 15.26 -14.67
CA ARG A 182 5.73 15.19 -15.88
C ARG A 182 5.24 14.14 -16.87
N ARG A 183 4.76 13.01 -16.35
CA ARG A 183 4.20 11.94 -17.20
C ARG A 183 2.94 12.41 -17.92
N SER A 184 2.05 13.10 -17.22
CA SER A 184 0.82 13.64 -17.81
C SER A 184 1.10 14.70 -18.88
N GLU A 185 2.10 15.56 -18.65
CA GLU A 185 2.54 16.59 -19.63
C GLU A 185 3.12 15.97 -20.92
N LEU A 186 3.75 14.80 -20.84
CA LEU A 186 4.31 14.08 -22.00
C LEU A 186 3.24 13.29 -22.79
N SER A 187 2.04 13.09 -22.21
CA SER A 187 0.96 12.30 -22.79
C SER A 187 -0.17 13.18 -23.35
N ALA A 188 -0.09 14.50 -23.16
CA ALA A 188 -1.04 15.50 -23.68
C ALA A 188 -0.54 16.11 -25.00
#